data_86be8702b61aeee32c6eba1fd1cc4183
#
_entry.id   86be8702b61aeee32c6eba1fd1cc4183
#
_cell.length_a   1.000
_cell.length_b   1.000
_cell.length_c   1.000
_cell.angle_alpha   90.00
_cell.angle_beta   90.00
_cell.angle_gamma   90.00
#
_symmetry.space_group_name_H-M   'P 1'
#
loop_
_entity.id
_entity.type
_entity.pdbx_description
1 polymer ?
#
loop_
_entity_poly.entity_id
_entity_poly.type
_entity_poly.pdbx_seq_one_letter_code
_entity_poly.pdbx_strand_id
1 'polypeptide(L)'
;MGRRPGWGAAVTGRPAMRSPGRPPAAHREHRQLFWAAIARGVASEDAGVEAGVSPAVGSRWFREGGGMSPSSIKVSHSGRYLSFAEREEIAICHAYGFGVREIARHLGRSASTISRELRRNAATRSGVLTYRATVAQWHRDRRAARPKTAKLARNPRLQRYVQQRLAGEITTSDGGVVAGPQVRWIGRRHGPRQDRRWANAWSPEQIAQRLRVEFPDDETMRISHEAIYQALYVQGRGALKRELVACLRTGRALRVPRARTRRRSGGFITPEVMISERPAEVEDRAVPGHWEGDLIIGLNHSAIGTLVERSTRFTMLLHLPRMDGYGIQPSVKNGPPLAGHGAEAVRDAITSSITTLPEQLRRSLTWDRGKELAQHVELRIDTGIAIYFCDPHSPWQRGTNENTNGLLRQYFPKGTDLSRHGPEELAAVAAALNSRPRKTLGWQTPAEVFHHAVRSS
;
A
#
# COMPACT_ATOMS: atom_id res chain seq x y z
N MET A 1 24.72 3.36 -48.42
CA MET A 1 23.73 3.14 -49.49
C MET A 1 22.33 3.20 -48.94
N GLY A 2 21.59 4.26 -49.23
CA GLY A 2 20.19 4.47 -48.74
C GLY A 2 19.24 3.52 -49.47
N ARG A 3 18.37 2.85 -48.74
CA ARG A 3 17.27 2.04 -49.29
C ARG A 3 16.36 2.90 -50.17
N ARG A 4 16.04 2.44 -51.37
CA ARG A 4 15.10 3.14 -52.28
C ARG A 4 13.76 3.35 -51.63
N PRO A 5 13.10 4.53 -51.80
CA PRO A 5 11.75 4.77 -51.30
C PRO A 5 10.76 3.72 -51.82
N GLY A 6 9.94 3.14 -50.97
CA GLY A 6 8.91 2.18 -51.34
C GLY A 6 9.24 0.69 -51.20
N TRP A 7 10.47 0.33 -50.82
CA TRP A 7 10.88 -1.09 -50.77
C TRP A 7 10.24 -1.91 -49.64
N GLY A 8 9.63 -1.29 -48.68
CA GLY A 8 9.12 -1.97 -47.47
C GLY A 8 7.66 -2.43 -47.55
N ALA A 9 6.79 -1.71 -48.25
CA ALA A 9 5.35 -2.01 -48.21
C ALA A 9 4.87 -2.99 -49.27
N ALA A 10 5.43 -2.94 -50.47
CA ALA A 10 5.01 -3.79 -51.59
C ALA A 10 5.56 -5.23 -51.55
N VAL A 11 6.72 -5.46 -50.89
CA VAL A 11 7.41 -6.74 -50.88
C VAL A 11 7.17 -7.55 -49.61
N THR A 12 6.83 -6.93 -48.51
CA THR A 12 6.73 -7.61 -47.19
C THR A 12 5.35 -7.48 -46.51
N GLY A 13 4.36 -6.83 -47.13
CA GLY A 13 3.03 -6.59 -46.53
C GLY A 13 3.08 -5.74 -45.23
N ARG A 14 4.22 -5.13 -44.93
CA ARG A 14 4.35 -4.27 -43.73
C ARG A 14 4.09 -2.82 -44.10
N PRO A 15 3.37 -2.07 -43.25
CA PRO A 15 3.16 -0.65 -43.50
C PRO A 15 4.50 0.09 -43.63
N ALA A 16 4.55 1.09 -44.51
CA ALA A 16 5.76 1.86 -44.79
C ALA A 16 6.33 2.47 -43.51
N MET A 17 7.51 2.02 -43.08
CA MET A 17 8.19 2.58 -41.93
C MET A 17 8.78 3.95 -42.30
N ARG A 18 8.40 4.97 -41.56
CA ARG A 18 9.05 6.27 -41.61
C ARG A 18 10.48 6.10 -41.14
N SER A 19 11.45 6.31 -42.00
CA SER A 19 12.90 6.32 -41.73
C SER A 19 13.44 5.29 -40.71
N PRO A 20 14.37 4.39 -41.11
CA PRO A 20 15.00 3.47 -40.15
C PRO A 20 15.77 4.25 -39.09
N GLY A 21 15.43 4.07 -37.82
CA GLY A 21 16.17 4.63 -36.71
C GLY A 21 15.50 5.71 -35.88
N ARG A 22 14.40 6.29 -36.33
CA ARG A 22 13.62 7.21 -35.48
C ARG A 22 12.30 6.53 -35.10
N PRO A 23 12.13 6.08 -33.86
CA PRO A 23 10.82 5.61 -33.42
C PRO A 23 9.82 6.74 -33.60
N PRO A 24 8.55 6.45 -34.01
CA PRO A 24 7.51 7.46 -34.01
C PRO A 24 7.51 8.10 -32.64
N ALA A 25 7.60 9.43 -32.61
CA ALA A 25 7.58 10.17 -31.35
C ALA A 25 6.24 9.86 -30.68
N ALA A 26 6.26 9.00 -29.67
CA ALA A 26 5.10 8.75 -28.87
C ALA A 26 4.69 10.06 -28.24
N HIS A 27 3.56 10.59 -28.68
CA HIS A 27 3.04 11.87 -28.22
C HIS A 27 2.75 11.80 -26.72
N ARG A 28 2.74 12.94 -26.07
CA ARG A 28 2.44 13.08 -24.65
C ARG A 28 1.13 12.38 -24.28
N GLU A 29 0.16 12.39 -25.18
CA GLU A 29 -1.14 11.73 -25.04
C GLU A 29 -1.03 10.22 -24.87
N HIS A 30 -0.20 9.55 -25.67
CA HIS A 30 0.06 8.11 -25.50
C HIS A 30 0.64 7.79 -24.11
N ARG A 31 1.55 8.62 -23.60
CA ARG A 31 2.07 8.47 -22.25
C ARG A 31 1.02 8.70 -21.16
N GLN A 32 0.07 9.62 -21.42
CA GLN A 32 -1.04 9.86 -20.49
C GLN A 32 -1.99 8.69 -20.43
N LEU A 33 -2.40 8.16 -21.58
CA LEU A 33 -3.25 6.97 -21.69
C LEU A 33 -2.56 5.76 -21.05
N PHE A 34 -1.28 5.57 -21.34
CA PHE A 34 -0.47 4.52 -20.72
C PHE A 34 -0.52 4.59 -19.19
N TRP A 35 -0.22 5.74 -18.61
CA TRP A 35 -0.19 5.87 -17.16
C TRP A 35 -1.59 5.87 -16.52
N ALA A 36 -2.62 6.26 -17.25
CA ALA A 36 -4.01 6.08 -16.83
C ALA A 36 -4.39 4.58 -16.79
N ALA A 37 -3.97 3.79 -17.78
CA ALA A 37 -4.15 2.34 -17.78
C ALA A 37 -3.39 1.66 -16.62
N ILE A 38 -2.14 2.04 -16.38
CA ILE A 38 -1.35 1.56 -15.23
C ILE A 38 -2.05 1.89 -13.90
N ALA A 39 -2.65 3.07 -13.78
CA ALA A 39 -3.38 3.47 -12.57
C ALA A 39 -4.63 2.60 -12.32
N ARG A 40 -5.26 2.06 -13.36
CA ARG A 40 -6.35 1.09 -13.30
C ARG A 40 -5.86 -0.34 -12.97
N GLY A 41 -4.56 -0.58 -12.98
CA GLY A 41 -3.96 -1.89 -12.68
C GLY A 41 -3.71 -2.76 -13.92
N VAL A 42 -3.76 -2.20 -15.11
CA VAL A 42 -3.43 -2.88 -16.36
C VAL A 42 -1.93 -3.20 -16.39
N ALA A 43 -1.54 -4.34 -16.95
CA ALA A 43 -0.13 -4.72 -17.11
C ALA A 43 0.58 -3.73 -18.05
N SER A 44 1.91 -3.55 -17.88
CA SER A 44 2.66 -2.53 -18.64
C SER A 44 2.67 -2.77 -20.15
N GLU A 45 2.57 -4.02 -20.58
CA GLU A 45 2.50 -4.41 -21.98
C GLU A 45 1.14 -4.07 -22.59
N ASP A 46 0.07 -4.44 -21.89
CA ASP A 46 -1.31 -4.16 -22.29
C ASP A 46 -1.62 -2.66 -22.25
N ALA A 47 -1.12 -1.97 -21.23
CA ALA A 47 -1.21 -0.52 -21.13
C ALA A 47 -0.50 0.19 -22.30
N GLY A 48 0.58 -0.39 -22.80
CA GLY A 48 1.26 0.06 -24.01
C GLY A 48 0.35 -0.04 -25.24
N VAL A 49 -0.29 -1.20 -25.42
CA VAL A 49 -1.24 -1.44 -26.52
C VAL A 49 -2.43 -0.50 -26.43
N GLU A 50 -3.04 -0.36 -25.24
CA GLU A 50 -4.16 0.55 -25.00
C GLU A 50 -3.79 2.02 -25.30
N ALA A 51 -2.54 2.38 -25.04
CA ALA A 51 -2.00 3.70 -25.35
C ALA A 51 -1.57 3.89 -26.81
N GLY A 52 -1.79 2.90 -27.68
CA GLY A 52 -1.41 2.97 -29.10
C GLY A 52 0.09 2.86 -29.37
N VAL A 53 0.85 2.23 -28.46
CA VAL A 53 2.27 1.94 -28.62
C VAL A 53 2.56 0.45 -28.47
N SER A 54 3.74 0.01 -28.91
CA SER A 54 4.08 -1.42 -28.80
C SER A 54 4.23 -1.85 -27.32
N PRO A 55 3.99 -3.13 -26.99
CA PRO A 55 4.19 -3.69 -25.65
C PRO A 55 5.59 -3.41 -25.08
N ALA A 56 6.62 -3.50 -25.90
CA ALA A 56 7.99 -3.21 -25.53
C ALA A 56 8.21 -1.74 -25.11
N VAL A 57 7.52 -0.82 -25.76
CA VAL A 57 7.53 0.62 -25.38
C VAL A 57 6.81 0.82 -24.06
N GLY A 58 5.69 0.15 -23.83
CA GLY A 58 4.96 0.17 -22.57
C GLY A 58 5.82 -0.33 -21.41
N SER A 59 6.45 -1.49 -21.56
CA SER A 59 7.37 -2.07 -20.57
C SER A 59 8.56 -1.15 -20.29
N ARG A 60 9.12 -0.50 -21.33
CA ARG A 60 10.20 0.47 -21.18
C ARG A 60 9.74 1.69 -20.38
N TRP A 61 8.61 2.29 -20.71
CA TRP A 61 8.06 3.44 -19.97
C TRP A 61 7.79 3.13 -18.51
N PHE A 62 7.26 1.95 -18.24
CA PHE A 62 7.04 1.48 -16.87
C PHE A 62 8.34 1.40 -16.07
N ARG A 63 9.40 0.86 -16.69
CA ARG A 63 10.73 0.75 -16.09
C ARG A 63 11.40 2.10 -15.89
N GLU A 64 11.38 2.96 -16.90
CA GLU A 64 11.93 4.33 -16.84
C GLU A 64 11.22 5.17 -15.76
N GLY A 65 9.92 5.02 -15.61
CA GLY A 65 9.12 5.70 -14.60
C GLY A 65 9.20 5.06 -13.19
N GLY A 66 9.96 3.97 -13.03
CA GLY A 66 10.02 3.28 -11.74
C GLY A 66 8.67 2.70 -11.29
N GLY A 67 7.79 2.37 -12.25
CA GLY A 67 6.43 1.89 -11.98
C GLY A 67 5.43 2.98 -11.58
N MET A 68 5.80 4.25 -11.69
CA MET A 68 4.97 5.41 -11.33
C MET A 68 4.93 6.44 -12.45
N SER A 69 3.77 7.09 -12.61
CA SER A 69 3.63 8.18 -13.56
C SER A 69 4.58 9.33 -13.21
N PRO A 70 5.47 9.74 -14.11
CA PRO A 70 6.27 10.93 -13.90
C PRO A 70 5.39 12.15 -13.66
N SER A 71 5.78 13.01 -12.72
CA SER A 71 5.02 14.21 -12.35
C SER A 71 4.78 15.18 -13.52
N SER A 72 5.66 15.15 -14.54
CA SER A 72 5.55 15.94 -15.77
C SER A 72 4.43 15.46 -16.70
N ILE A 73 3.91 14.24 -16.50
CA ILE A 73 2.86 13.64 -17.35
C ILE A 73 1.48 13.78 -16.70
N LYS A 74 1.39 14.11 -15.41
CA LYS A 74 0.11 14.37 -14.76
C LYS A 74 -0.63 15.46 -15.52
N VAL A 75 -1.73 15.06 -16.16
CA VAL A 75 -2.68 15.99 -16.76
C VAL A 75 -3.26 16.81 -15.65
N SER A 76 -3.02 18.09 -15.65
CA SER A 76 -3.83 19.03 -14.90
C SER A 76 -5.18 19.13 -15.61
N HIS A 77 -6.11 18.26 -15.28
CA HIS A 77 -7.53 18.45 -15.62
C HIS A 77 -8.19 19.48 -14.72
N SER A 78 -7.43 20.23 -13.94
CA SER A 78 -7.97 21.40 -13.29
C SER A 78 -8.16 22.46 -14.34
N GLY A 79 -9.38 22.95 -14.52
CA GLY A 79 -9.70 24.08 -15.39
C GLY A 79 -8.95 25.38 -15.08
N ARG A 80 -7.93 25.30 -14.21
CA ARG A 80 -7.06 26.40 -13.80
C ARG A 80 -6.03 26.82 -14.87
N TYR A 81 -5.61 25.90 -15.76
CA TYR A 81 -4.59 26.19 -16.77
C TYR A 81 -5.14 26.00 -18.17
N LEU A 82 -4.72 26.87 -19.10
CA LEU A 82 -5.10 26.77 -20.50
C LEU A 82 -4.51 25.47 -21.11
N SER A 83 -5.35 24.73 -21.83
CA SER A 83 -4.96 23.60 -22.68
C SER A 83 -4.27 24.07 -23.96
N PHE A 84 -3.71 23.14 -24.74
CA PHE A 84 -3.18 23.49 -26.07
C PHE A 84 -4.26 23.93 -27.03
N ALA A 85 -5.42 23.24 -27.02
CA ALA A 85 -6.57 23.61 -27.86
C ALA A 85 -7.06 25.04 -27.55
N GLU A 86 -7.20 25.41 -26.28
CA GLU A 86 -7.55 26.79 -25.91
C GLU A 86 -6.50 27.79 -26.36
N ARG A 87 -5.22 27.45 -26.41
CA ARG A 87 -4.17 28.31 -26.97
C ARG A 87 -4.27 28.45 -28.47
N GLU A 88 -4.66 27.40 -29.20
CA GLU A 88 -4.93 27.46 -30.62
C GLU A 88 -6.11 28.38 -30.90
N GLU A 89 -7.20 28.27 -30.15
CA GLU A 89 -8.34 29.18 -30.26
C GLU A 89 -7.96 30.64 -29.96
N ILE A 90 -7.13 30.90 -28.93
CA ILE A 90 -6.59 32.24 -28.66
C ILE A 90 -5.79 32.74 -29.85
N ALA A 91 -4.98 31.90 -30.51
CA ALA A 91 -4.17 32.30 -31.64
C ALA A 91 -5.05 32.67 -32.84
N ILE A 92 -6.09 31.89 -33.11
CA ILE A 92 -7.06 32.11 -34.19
C ILE A 92 -7.83 33.40 -33.94
N CYS A 93 -8.48 33.54 -32.78
CA CYS A 93 -9.24 34.73 -32.43
C CYS A 93 -8.38 36.01 -32.45
N HIS A 94 -7.13 35.92 -31.94
CA HIS A 94 -6.20 37.05 -31.97
C HIS A 94 -5.80 37.44 -33.40
N ALA A 95 -5.62 36.45 -34.29
CA ALA A 95 -5.32 36.70 -35.71
C ALA A 95 -6.52 37.38 -36.44
N TYR A 96 -7.76 37.10 -36.03
CA TYR A 96 -8.96 37.77 -36.51
C TYR A 96 -9.21 39.15 -35.87
N GLY A 97 -8.31 39.62 -35.00
CA GLY A 97 -8.41 40.93 -34.37
C GLY A 97 -9.33 40.99 -33.15
N PHE A 98 -9.76 39.86 -32.60
CA PHE A 98 -10.64 39.86 -31.44
C PHE A 98 -9.92 40.42 -30.20
N GLY A 99 -10.67 41.25 -29.45
CA GLY A 99 -10.17 41.82 -28.21
C GLY A 99 -10.11 40.80 -27.07
N VAL A 100 -9.28 41.09 -26.05
CA VAL A 100 -9.09 40.18 -24.87
C VAL A 100 -10.41 39.76 -24.22
N ARG A 101 -11.37 40.67 -24.08
CA ARG A 101 -12.68 40.35 -23.46
C ARG A 101 -13.55 39.45 -24.37
N GLU A 102 -13.41 39.58 -25.64
CA GLU A 102 -14.13 38.78 -26.62
C GLU A 102 -13.59 37.36 -26.71
N ILE A 103 -12.27 37.20 -26.77
CA ILE A 103 -11.58 35.91 -26.66
C ILE A 103 -11.94 35.22 -25.34
N ALA A 104 -11.99 35.95 -24.24
CA ALA A 104 -12.36 35.42 -22.93
C ALA A 104 -13.79 34.87 -22.90
N ARG A 105 -14.76 35.61 -23.51
CA ARG A 105 -16.15 35.15 -23.66
C ARG A 105 -16.23 33.89 -24.52
N HIS A 106 -15.54 33.89 -25.65
CA HIS A 106 -15.53 32.75 -26.60
C HIS A 106 -15.05 31.47 -25.93
N LEU A 107 -14.01 31.54 -25.09
CA LEU A 107 -13.39 30.40 -24.41
C LEU A 107 -14.01 30.09 -23.05
N GLY A 108 -14.98 30.87 -22.55
CA GLY A 108 -15.51 30.70 -21.20
C GLY A 108 -14.44 30.89 -20.10
N ARG A 109 -13.45 31.75 -20.36
CA ARG A 109 -12.34 32.04 -19.44
C ARG A 109 -12.35 33.46 -18.94
N SER A 110 -11.69 33.75 -17.82
CA SER A 110 -11.59 35.15 -17.35
C SER A 110 -10.70 35.97 -18.27
N ALA A 111 -11.09 37.25 -18.51
CA ALA A 111 -10.32 38.19 -19.30
C ALA A 111 -8.89 38.40 -18.78
N SER A 112 -8.70 38.29 -17.45
CA SER A 112 -7.38 38.35 -16.83
C SER A 112 -6.47 37.15 -17.18
N THR A 113 -7.08 35.99 -17.46
CA THR A 113 -6.33 34.79 -17.90
C THR A 113 -5.83 35.01 -19.34
N ILE A 114 -6.68 35.48 -20.23
CA ILE A 114 -6.31 35.74 -21.63
C ILE A 114 -5.28 36.88 -21.72
N SER A 115 -5.50 37.97 -21.00
CA SER A 115 -4.53 39.08 -20.93
C SER A 115 -3.14 38.64 -20.47
N ARG A 116 -3.08 37.82 -19.41
CA ARG A 116 -1.81 37.24 -18.89
C ARG A 116 -1.16 36.28 -19.88
N GLU A 117 -1.94 35.49 -20.60
CA GLU A 117 -1.44 34.55 -21.61
C GLU A 117 -0.82 35.32 -22.79
N LEU A 118 -1.52 36.29 -23.34
CA LEU A 118 -1.03 37.14 -24.43
C LEU A 118 0.21 37.95 -24.01
N ARG A 119 0.18 38.61 -22.86
CA ARG A 119 1.30 39.39 -22.33
C ARG A 119 2.58 38.54 -22.15
N ARG A 120 2.42 37.29 -21.82
CA ARG A 120 3.58 36.39 -21.56
C ARG A 120 4.15 35.75 -22.82
N ASN A 121 3.33 35.55 -23.84
CA ASN A 121 3.67 34.67 -24.93
C ASN A 121 3.51 35.30 -26.32
N ALA A 122 2.84 36.45 -26.44
CA ALA A 122 2.83 37.22 -27.69
C ALA A 122 4.16 37.97 -27.86
N ALA A 123 4.65 38.05 -29.06
CA ALA A 123 5.87 38.75 -29.41
C ALA A 123 5.66 39.64 -30.64
N THR A 124 6.27 40.82 -30.65
CA THR A 124 6.25 41.70 -31.82
C THR A 124 7.17 41.11 -32.91
N ARG A 125 6.59 40.85 -34.06
CA ARG A 125 7.31 40.39 -35.26
C ARG A 125 6.90 41.25 -36.43
N SER A 126 7.89 41.81 -37.13
CA SER A 126 7.67 42.70 -38.25
C SER A 126 6.69 43.84 -37.91
N GLY A 127 6.81 44.41 -36.71
CA GLY A 127 5.94 45.50 -36.25
C GLY A 127 4.55 45.09 -35.78
N VAL A 128 4.16 43.81 -35.92
CA VAL A 128 2.83 43.30 -35.51
C VAL A 128 2.98 42.36 -34.30
N LEU A 129 2.08 42.54 -33.32
CA LEU A 129 2.01 41.63 -32.17
C LEU A 129 1.40 40.28 -32.59
N THR A 130 2.19 39.24 -32.60
CA THR A 130 1.74 37.90 -32.97
C THR A 130 1.77 36.95 -31.79
N TYR A 131 0.72 36.15 -31.62
CA TYR A 131 0.63 35.06 -30.65
C TYR A 131 0.66 33.72 -31.37
N ARG A 132 1.51 32.79 -30.92
CA ARG A 132 1.60 31.43 -31.46
C ARG A 132 1.35 30.41 -30.36
N ALA A 133 0.33 29.61 -30.52
CA ALA A 133 -0.04 28.55 -29.56
C ALA A 133 1.11 27.57 -29.25
N THR A 134 1.86 27.15 -30.27
CA THR A 134 3.00 26.25 -30.14
C THR A 134 4.12 26.86 -29.30
N VAL A 135 4.43 28.16 -29.47
CA VAL A 135 5.45 28.86 -28.66
C VAL A 135 4.97 29.02 -27.22
N ALA A 136 3.72 29.39 -27.03
CA ALA A 136 3.11 29.52 -25.70
C ALA A 136 3.09 28.17 -24.96
N GLN A 137 2.76 27.10 -25.69
CA GLN A 137 2.83 25.74 -25.13
C GLN A 137 4.26 25.34 -24.78
N TRP A 138 5.22 25.59 -25.64
CA TRP A 138 6.64 25.32 -25.35
C TRP A 138 7.13 26.08 -24.10
N HIS A 139 6.80 27.36 -23.98
CA HIS A 139 7.12 28.13 -22.78
C HIS A 139 6.45 27.59 -21.51
N ARG A 140 5.20 27.14 -21.63
CA ARG A 140 4.48 26.49 -20.53
C ARG A 140 5.15 25.19 -20.13
N ASP A 141 5.50 24.32 -21.08
CA ASP A 141 6.13 23.04 -20.82
C ASP A 141 7.56 23.21 -20.24
N ARG A 142 8.33 24.18 -20.75
CA ARG A 142 9.63 24.55 -20.18
C ARG A 142 9.51 25.05 -18.73
N ARG A 143 8.49 25.87 -18.43
CA ARG A 143 8.22 26.33 -17.06
C ARG A 143 7.73 25.18 -16.16
N ALA A 144 6.93 24.28 -16.68
CA ALA A 144 6.49 23.09 -15.95
C ALA A 144 7.61 22.10 -15.71
N ALA A 145 8.56 21.99 -16.63
CA ALA A 145 9.74 21.15 -16.52
C ALA A 145 10.81 21.73 -15.57
N ARG A 146 10.67 23.00 -15.11
CA ARG A 146 11.60 23.58 -14.13
C ARG A 146 11.64 22.70 -12.86
N PRO A 147 12.81 22.21 -12.46
CA PRO A 147 12.93 21.42 -11.25
C PRO A 147 12.47 22.25 -10.05
N LYS A 148 11.33 21.92 -9.50
CA LYS A 148 10.95 22.46 -8.18
C LYS A 148 11.78 21.72 -7.15
N THR A 149 12.51 22.45 -6.31
CA THR A 149 13.20 21.84 -5.18
C THR A 149 12.22 20.98 -4.39
N ALA A 150 12.55 19.72 -4.19
CA ALA A 150 11.69 18.78 -3.49
C ALA A 150 11.34 19.30 -2.09
N LYS A 151 10.10 19.15 -1.64
CA LYS A 151 9.66 19.61 -0.31
C LYS A 151 10.52 19.03 0.81
N LEU A 152 10.92 17.76 0.68
CA LEU A 152 11.83 17.10 1.62
C LEU A 152 13.22 17.77 1.69
N ALA A 153 13.74 18.28 0.57
CA ALA A 153 15.02 18.99 0.57
C ALA A 153 14.95 20.39 1.20
N ARG A 154 13.76 20.98 1.27
CA ARG A 154 13.53 22.31 1.86
C ARG A 154 13.16 22.27 3.33
N ASN A 155 12.62 21.15 3.82
CA ASN A 155 12.16 21.00 5.19
C ASN A 155 12.90 19.83 5.87
N PRO A 156 14.00 20.10 6.60
CA PRO A 156 14.76 19.08 7.30
C PRO A 156 13.97 18.34 8.38
N ARG A 157 13.00 19.00 9.04
CA ARG A 157 12.12 18.38 10.05
C ARG A 157 11.24 17.33 9.39
N LEU A 158 10.58 17.67 8.28
CA LEU A 158 9.78 16.75 7.50
C LEU A 158 10.63 15.59 6.93
N GLN A 159 11.81 15.89 6.42
CA GLN A 159 12.75 14.89 5.92
C GLN A 159 13.12 13.87 6.99
N ARG A 160 13.52 14.34 8.17
CA ARG A 160 13.88 13.48 9.32
C ARG A 160 12.71 12.61 9.74
N TYR A 161 11.53 13.18 9.89
CA TYR A 161 10.31 12.43 10.23
C TYR A 161 10.05 11.30 9.22
N VAL A 162 10.08 11.60 7.92
CA VAL A 162 9.85 10.61 6.87
C VAL A 162 10.93 9.53 6.88
N GLN A 163 12.20 9.90 7.04
CA GLN A 163 13.31 8.94 7.11
C GLN A 163 13.18 7.99 8.29
N GLN A 164 12.92 8.50 9.48
CA GLN A 164 12.73 7.69 10.69
C GLN A 164 11.60 6.67 10.51
N ARG A 165 10.43 7.11 10.02
CA ARG A 165 9.28 6.21 9.83
C ARG A 165 9.51 5.19 8.72
N LEU A 166 10.26 5.53 7.68
CA LEU A 166 10.68 4.58 6.64
C LEU A 166 11.75 3.61 7.14
N ALA A 167 12.66 4.05 8.01
CA ALA A 167 13.67 3.20 8.62
C ALA A 167 13.10 2.26 9.69
N GLY A 168 11.88 2.53 10.18
CA GLY A 168 11.27 1.78 11.28
C GLY A 168 11.65 2.27 12.66
N GLU A 169 12.24 3.47 12.75
CA GLU A 169 12.50 4.17 14.00
C GLU A 169 11.20 4.80 14.51
N ILE A 170 10.39 3.98 15.18
CA ILE A 170 9.07 4.36 15.67
C ILE A 170 9.15 4.59 17.15
N THR A 171 8.57 5.70 17.60
CA THR A 171 8.34 6.01 19.01
C THR A 171 6.86 5.93 19.34
N THR A 172 6.54 5.43 20.51
CA THR A 172 5.19 5.44 21.08
C THR A 172 4.81 6.85 21.54
N SER A 173 3.54 7.08 21.85
CA SER A 173 3.03 8.38 22.33
C SER A 173 3.67 8.85 23.64
N ASP A 174 4.16 7.93 24.46
CA ASP A 174 4.89 8.15 25.71
C ASP A 174 6.41 8.31 25.51
N GLY A 175 6.89 8.32 24.26
CA GLY A 175 8.30 8.53 23.91
C GLY A 175 9.14 7.25 23.91
N GLY A 176 8.58 6.10 24.26
CA GLY A 176 9.26 4.81 24.22
C GLY A 176 9.62 4.40 22.77
N VAL A 177 10.75 3.76 22.57
CA VAL A 177 11.14 3.20 21.26
C VAL A 177 10.46 1.86 21.06
N VAL A 178 9.75 1.70 19.96
CA VAL A 178 9.21 0.39 19.54
C VAL A 178 10.36 -0.45 19.02
N ALA A 179 10.83 -1.40 19.83
CA ALA A 179 11.83 -2.36 19.42
C ALA A 179 11.28 -3.21 18.27
N GLY A 180 11.95 -3.17 17.11
CA GLY A 180 11.59 -4.03 15.99
C GLY A 180 11.97 -5.47 16.24
N PRO A 181 11.24 -6.44 15.67
CA PRO A 181 11.61 -7.83 15.77
C PRO A 181 12.97 -8.05 15.09
N GLN A 182 13.91 -8.69 15.79
CA GLN A 182 15.20 -9.10 15.26
C GLN A 182 15.14 -10.48 14.59
N VAL A 183 14.07 -10.73 13.87
CA VAL A 183 13.86 -12.02 13.20
C VAL A 183 14.77 -12.11 11.98
N ARG A 184 15.73 -13.01 11.99
CA ARG A 184 16.45 -13.43 10.79
C ARG A 184 15.47 -14.16 9.88
N TRP A 185 15.19 -13.58 8.71
CA TRP A 185 14.37 -14.25 7.74
C TRP A 185 15.05 -15.51 7.22
N ILE A 186 14.46 -16.65 7.53
CA ILE A 186 14.86 -17.95 7.00
C ILE A 186 13.86 -18.31 5.89
N GLY A 187 14.00 -17.66 4.75
CA GLY A 187 13.17 -17.93 3.58
C GLY A 187 13.66 -19.12 2.76
N ARG A 188 12.86 -19.53 1.77
CA ARG A 188 13.23 -20.55 0.81
C ARG A 188 14.57 -20.20 0.14
N ARG A 189 15.44 -21.20 -0.02
CA ARG A 189 16.80 -21.11 -0.58
C ARG A 189 16.90 -20.41 -1.94
N HIS A 190 15.79 -20.26 -2.67
CA HIS A 190 15.67 -19.64 -4.00
C HIS A 190 14.58 -18.57 -4.08
N GLY A 191 14.13 -18.02 -2.95
CA GLY A 191 13.16 -16.92 -2.96
C GLY A 191 13.83 -15.58 -3.34
N PRO A 192 13.17 -14.70 -4.10
CA PRO A 192 13.76 -13.44 -4.55
C PRO A 192 13.88 -12.44 -3.40
N ARG A 193 14.66 -12.61 -2.36
CA ARG A 193 14.98 -11.61 -1.32
C ARG A 193 15.39 -12.21 0.03
N GLN A 194 16.59 -12.74 0.03
CA GLN A 194 17.23 -13.16 1.27
C GLN A 194 17.63 -11.99 2.19
N ASP A 195 17.73 -10.76 1.64
CA ASP A 195 18.27 -9.57 2.33
C ASP A 195 17.21 -8.66 2.94
N ARG A 196 15.99 -9.15 3.09
CA ARG A 196 14.89 -8.33 3.59
C ARG A 196 15.07 -8.06 5.08
N ARG A 197 15.48 -6.84 5.41
CA ARG A 197 15.46 -6.36 6.78
C ARG A 197 14.01 -6.15 7.20
N TRP A 198 13.61 -6.83 8.24
CA TRP A 198 12.34 -6.60 8.90
C TRP A 198 12.43 -5.30 9.67
N ALA A 199 11.63 -4.35 9.28
CA ALA A 199 11.58 -3.07 9.95
C ALA A 199 10.15 -2.79 10.42
N ASN A 200 10.01 -2.03 11.48
CA ASN A 200 8.75 -1.39 11.88
C ASN A 200 8.28 -0.35 10.86
N ALA A 201 8.88 -0.31 9.71
CA ALA A 201 8.71 0.70 8.68
C ALA A 201 7.25 0.94 8.31
N TRP A 202 6.86 2.19 8.29
CA TRP A 202 5.58 2.61 7.76
C TRP A 202 5.63 2.75 6.25
N SER A 203 4.51 2.49 5.59
CA SER A 203 4.41 2.77 4.16
C SER A 203 4.34 4.28 3.91
N PRO A 204 4.75 4.76 2.72
CA PRO A 204 4.61 6.16 2.35
C PRO A 204 3.19 6.72 2.51
N GLU A 205 2.15 5.90 2.32
CA GLU A 205 0.77 6.31 2.54
C GLU A 205 0.48 6.51 4.03
N GLN A 206 0.92 5.58 4.89
CA GLN A 206 0.78 5.71 6.33
C GLN A 206 1.47 6.97 6.84
N ILE A 207 2.70 7.24 6.39
CA ILE A 207 3.45 8.44 6.74
C ILE A 207 2.71 9.71 6.31
N ALA A 208 2.29 9.77 5.05
CA ALA A 208 1.63 10.95 4.49
C ALA A 208 0.32 11.30 5.19
N GLN A 209 -0.43 10.30 5.62
CA GLN A 209 -1.70 10.51 6.30
C GLN A 209 -1.50 10.77 7.80
N ARG A 210 -0.57 10.07 8.43
CA ARG A 210 -0.24 10.26 9.85
C ARG A 210 0.24 11.68 10.15
N LEU A 211 1.02 12.28 9.26
CA LEU A 211 1.43 13.69 9.37
C LEU A 211 0.25 14.67 9.49
N ARG A 212 -0.93 14.30 8.96
CA ARG A 212 -2.14 15.14 9.11
C ARG A 212 -2.76 15.01 10.49
N VAL A 213 -2.59 13.86 11.11
CA VAL A 213 -3.11 13.58 12.46
C VAL A 213 -2.18 14.20 13.52
N GLU A 214 -0.86 14.03 13.35
CA GLU A 214 0.12 14.53 14.32
C GLU A 214 0.37 16.03 14.22
N PHE A 215 0.20 16.62 13.03
CA PHE A 215 0.44 18.04 12.78
C PHE A 215 -0.77 18.67 12.07
N PRO A 216 -1.96 18.76 12.72
CA PRO A 216 -3.19 19.22 12.07
C PRO A 216 -3.08 20.64 11.52
N ASP A 217 -2.36 21.53 12.18
CA ASP A 217 -2.27 22.95 11.86
C ASP A 217 -0.97 23.34 11.12
N ASP A 218 -0.02 22.39 10.94
CA ASP A 218 1.27 22.66 10.29
C ASP A 218 1.27 22.18 8.84
N GLU A 219 0.94 23.08 7.89
CA GLU A 219 1.00 22.76 6.44
C GLU A 219 2.41 22.47 5.94
N THR A 220 3.45 22.88 6.64
CA THR A 220 4.83 22.59 6.25
C THR A 220 5.16 21.12 6.41
N MET A 221 4.46 20.42 7.33
CA MET A 221 4.54 18.97 7.56
C MET A 221 3.62 18.15 6.65
N ARG A 222 3.06 18.72 5.56
CA ARG A 222 2.24 18.01 4.59
C ARG A 222 3.10 17.47 3.44
N ILE A 223 2.94 16.20 3.12
CA ILE A 223 3.56 15.58 1.94
C ILE A 223 2.63 14.51 1.38
N SER A 224 2.62 14.31 0.07
CA SER A 224 1.89 13.19 -0.53
C SER A 224 2.75 11.92 -0.53
N HIS A 225 2.10 10.76 -0.42
CA HIS A 225 2.80 9.47 -0.54
C HIS A 225 3.54 9.32 -1.87
N GLU A 226 3.00 9.90 -2.94
CA GLU A 226 3.63 9.92 -4.25
C GLU A 226 4.96 10.71 -4.24
N ALA A 227 5.01 11.85 -3.54
CA ALA A 227 6.25 12.63 -3.40
C ALA A 227 7.32 11.85 -2.60
N ILE A 228 6.91 11.05 -1.61
CA ILE A 228 7.82 10.16 -0.88
C ILE A 228 8.35 9.06 -1.81
N TYR A 229 7.47 8.39 -2.58
CA TYR A 229 7.90 7.40 -3.56
C TYR A 229 8.86 7.99 -4.61
N GLN A 230 8.56 9.18 -5.12
CA GLN A 230 9.45 9.85 -6.07
C GLN A 230 10.82 10.18 -5.46
N ALA A 231 10.86 10.58 -4.20
CA ALA A 231 12.13 10.84 -3.50
C ALA A 231 12.96 9.57 -3.29
N LEU A 232 12.32 8.40 -3.18
CA LEU A 232 12.98 7.10 -3.03
C LEU A 232 13.50 6.54 -4.37
N TYR A 233 12.72 6.68 -5.44
CA TYR A 233 13.00 5.96 -6.70
C TYR A 233 13.61 6.82 -7.79
N VAL A 234 13.40 8.14 -7.78
CA VAL A 234 13.92 9.04 -8.82
C VAL A 234 15.27 9.59 -8.42
N GLN A 235 16.32 9.16 -9.12
CA GLN A 235 17.66 9.72 -8.97
C GLN A 235 17.67 11.22 -9.30
N GLY A 236 18.40 12.01 -8.52
CA GLY A 236 18.46 13.47 -8.67
C GLY A 236 17.48 14.26 -7.79
N ARG A 237 16.53 13.60 -7.13
CA ARG A 237 15.67 14.20 -6.09
C ARG A 237 16.01 13.74 -4.68
N GLY A 238 17.22 13.21 -4.50
CA GLY A 238 17.83 12.47 -3.40
C GLY A 238 17.76 13.05 -2.00
N ALA A 239 16.59 13.57 -1.59
CA ALA A 239 16.36 13.97 -0.21
C ALA A 239 16.20 12.78 0.76
N LEU A 240 16.09 11.55 0.27
CA LEU A 240 15.98 10.33 1.07
C LEU A 240 17.09 9.34 0.71
N LYS A 241 17.60 8.61 1.70
CA LYS A 241 18.61 7.58 1.49
C LYS A 241 18.04 6.44 0.64
N ARG A 242 18.76 6.01 -0.39
CA ARG A 242 18.34 4.95 -1.33
C ARG A 242 18.11 3.61 -0.63
N GLU A 243 18.83 3.33 0.43
CA GLU A 243 18.72 2.14 1.25
C GLU A 243 17.31 1.96 1.86
N LEU A 244 16.57 3.06 2.06
CA LEU A 244 15.21 3.04 2.58
C LEU A 244 14.20 2.35 1.65
N VAL A 245 14.53 2.14 0.38
CA VAL A 245 13.72 1.33 -0.54
C VAL A 245 13.59 -0.11 -0.04
N ALA A 246 14.63 -0.65 0.60
CA ALA A 246 14.62 -1.99 1.17
C ALA A 246 13.63 -2.12 2.35
N CYS A 247 13.31 -1.01 3.02
CA CYS A 247 12.36 -0.96 4.13
C CYS A 247 10.89 -1.01 3.68
N LEU A 248 10.60 -0.80 2.40
CA LEU A 248 9.24 -0.89 1.89
C LEU A 248 8.74 -2.34 1.93
N ARG A 249 7.45 -2.52 2.25
CA ARG A 249 6.80 -3.83 2.39
C ARG A 249 7.12 -4.80 1.26
N THR A 250 7.17 -4.34 0.03
CA THR A 250 7.52 -5.16 -1.13
C THR A 250 9.01 -5.18 -1.41
N GLY A 251 9.78 -4.20 -0.90
CA GLY A 251 11.22 -4.00 -1.15
C GLY A 251 11.57 -4.02 -2.64
N ARG A 252 10.61 -3.85 -3.54
CA ARG A 252 10.82 -3.92 -4.99
C ARG A 252 11.35 -2.59 -5.49
N ALA A 253 12.34 -2.64 -6.36
CA ALA A 253 12.84 -1.46 -7.05
C ALA A 253 11.79 -0.83 -7.98
N LEU A 254 10.76 -1.59 -8.37
CA LEU A 254 9.68 -1.17 -9.26
C LEU A 254 8.32 -1.49 -8.64
N ARG A 255 7.35 -0.60 -8.83
CA ARG A 255 5.95 -0.82 -8.45
C ARG A 255 5.29 -1.74 -9.49
N VAL A 256 4.67 -2.84 -9.04
CA VAL A 256 3.95 -3.79 -9.91
C VAL A 256 2.46 -3.74 -9.56
N PRO A 257 1.53 -3.71 -10.55
CA PRO A 257 0.09 -3.80 -10.31
C PRO A 257 -0.29 -5.10 -9.58
N ARG A 258 -1.35 -5.05 -8.76
CA ARG A 258 -1.88 -6.25 -8.10
C ARG A 258 -2.62 -7.11 -9.11
N ALA A 259 -2.13 -8.33 -9.38
CA ALA A 259 -2.91 -9.36 -10.07
C ALA A 259 -4.02 -9.88 -9.14
N ARG A 260 -5.23 -10.08 -9.68
CA ARG A 260 -6.36 -10.67 -8.93
C ARG A 260 -6.06 -12.15 -8.67
N THR A 261 -6.01 -12.54 -7.40
CA THR A 261 -5.86 -13.94 -6.99
C THR A 261 -7.22 -14.61 -6.93
N ARG A 262 -7.39 -15.75 -7.62
CA ARG A 262 -8.60 -16.59 -7.54
C ARG A 262 -8.61 -17.39 -6.23
N ARG A 263 -9.79 -17.46 -5.59
CA ARG A 263 -10.07 -18.24 -4.37
C ARG A 263 -10.40 -19.70 -4.70
N ARG A 264 -10.01 -20.60 -3.80
CA ARG A 264 -10.53 -21.97 -3.70
C ARG A 264 -11.11 -22.19 -2.31
N SER A 265 -12.23 -22.93 -2.24
CA SER A 265 -13.03 -23.20 -1.03
C SER A 265 -13.13 -24.70 -0.77
N GLY A 266 -13.37 -25.08 0.49
CA GLY A 266 -13.81 -26.42 0.90
C GLY A 266 -13.59 -26.72 2.40
N GLY A 267 -14.59 -27.23 3.12
CA GLY A 267 -14.54 -27.65 4.51
C GLY A 267 -15.83 -28.29 5.03
N PHE A 268 -15.81 -29.08 6.11
CA PHE A 268 -16.92 -29.84 6.73
C PHE A 268 -17.25 -29.40 8.17
N ILE A 269 -18.46 -29.73 8.70
CA ILE A 269 -19.12 -29.06 9.84
C ILE A 269 -19.92 -29.98 10.77
N THR A 270 -20.02 -29.58 12.04
CA THR A 270 -21.03 -30.00 13.01
C THR A 270 -21.64 -28.79 13.74
N PRO A 271 -22.94 -28.87 14.24
CA PRO A 271 -23.67 -27.72 14.76
C PRO A 271 -23.38 -27.47 16.24
N GLU A 272 -22.57 -26.43 16.54
CA GLU A 272 -22.36 -25.90 17.89
C GLU A 272 -22.19 -24.39 17.83
N VAL A 273 -22.70 -23.69 18.80
CA VAL A 273 -22.82 -22.25 19.00
C VAL A 273 -22.41 -21.39 17.77
N MET A 274 -23.42 -21.13 16.96
CA MET A 274 -23.23 -20.44 15.68
C MET A 274 -23.04 -18.94 15.89
N ILE A 275 -22.28 -18.31 15.01
CA ILE A 275 -22.10 -16.85 15.00
C ILE A 275 -23.43 -16.09 14.84
N SER A 276 -24.47 -16.74 14.33
CA SER A 276 -25.84 -16.22 14.24
C SER A 276 -26.49 -15.90 15.59
N GLU A 277 -26.00 -16.49 16.69
CA GLU A 277 -26.45 -16.19 18.06
C GLU A 277 -25.63 -15.10 18.74
N ARG A 278 -24.65 -14.54 18.03
CA ARG A 278 -23.78 -13.49 18.55
C ARG A 278 -24.55 -12.17 18.66
N PRO A 279 -24.42 -11.41 19.80
CA PRO A 279 -25.07 -10.12 19.94
C PRO A 279 -24.75 -9.16 18.79
N ALA A 280 -25.74 -8.38 18.33
CA ALA A 280 -25.59 -7.44 17.21
C ALA A 280 -24.49 -6.39 17.46
N GLU A 281 -24.24 -6.00 18.71
CA GLU A 281 -23.17 -5.08 19.12
C GLU A 281 -21.77 -5.57 18.72
N VAL A 282 -21.59 -6.89 18.57
CA VAL A 282 -20.32 -7.46 18.10
C VAL A 282 -20.10 -7.24 16.60
N GLU A 283 -21.16 -7.12 15.81
CA GLU A 283 -21.08 -6.82 14.38
C GLU A 283 -20.71 -5.36 14.12
N ASP A 284 -21.22 -4.46 14.94
CA ASP A 284 -21.08 -3.01 14.77
C ASP A 284 -19.63 -2.49 15.01
N ARG A 285 -18.78 -3.32 15.61
CA ARG A 285 -17.37 -2.98 15.92
C ARG A 285 -17.21 -1.67 16.73
N ALA A 286 -18.28 -1.21 17.35
CA ALA A 286 -18.28 0.02 18.14
C ALA A 286 -17.76 -0.21 19.54
N VAL A 287 -17.99 -1.42 20.08
CA VAL A 287 -17.63 -1.78 21.45
C VAL A 287 -16.35 -2.61 21.47
N PRO A 288 -15.29 -2.18 22.20
CA PRO A 288 -14.08 -2.98 22.37
C PRO A 288 -14.31 -4.22 23.24
N GLY A 289 -13.42 -5.22 23.09
CA GLY A 289 -13.43 -6.44 23.88
C GLY A 289 -13.90 -7.70 23.12
N HIS A 290 -14.15 -7.55 21.82
CA HIS A 290 -14.52 -8.66 20.94
C HIS A 290 -13.33 -9.08 20.06
N TRP A 291 -12.87 -10.31 20.24
CA TRP A 291 -11.66 -10.84 19.62
C TRP A 291 -11.97 -11.81 18.48
N GLU A 292 -11.12 -11.81 17.48
CA GLU A 292 -11.05 -12.84 16.44
C GLU A 292 -9.75 -13.61 16.58
N GLY A 293 -9.81 -14.93 16.66
CA GLY A 293 -8.65 -15.79 16.78
C GLY A 293 -8.44 -16.72 15.59
N ASP A 294 -7.19 -17.12 15.33
CA ASP A 294 -6.80 -18.06 14.27
C ASP A 294 -5.38 -18.60 14.50
N LEU A 295 -5.01 -19.64 13.76
CA LEU A 295 -3.67 -20.18 13.73
C LEU A 295 -2.96 -19.91 12.40
N ILE A 296 -1.72 -19.45 12.48
CA ILE A 296 -0.82 -19.41 11.33
C ILE A 296 0.03 -20.67 11.34
N ILE A 297 -0.20 -21.57 10.40
CA ILE A 297 0.53 -22.84 10.29
C ILE A 297 1.79 -22.65 9.44
N GLY A 298 2.90 -23.22 9.92
CA GLY A 298 4.22 -23.27 9.29
C GLY A 298 4.64 -24.68 8.88
N LEU A 299 5.96 -24.87 8.66
CA LEU A 299 6.56 -26.18 8.39
C LEU A 299 6.46 -27.08 9.63
N ASN A 300 6.42 -28.39 9.37
CA ASN A 300 6.39 -29.44 10.40
C ASN A 300 5.27 -29.19 11.42
N HIS A 301 4.11 -28.74 10.95
CA HIS A 301 2.94 -28.40 11.77
C HIS A 301 3.22 -27.39 12.89
N SER A 302 4.30 -26.61 12.81
CA SER A 302 4.52 -25.52 13.75
C SER A 302 3.44 -24.44 13.58
N ALA A 303 3.02 -23.81 14.67
CA ALA A 303 1.96 -22.82 14.65
C ALA A 303 2.26 -21.61 15.53
N ILE A 304 1.64 -20.48 15.20
CA ILE A 304 1.52 -19.28 16.04
C ILE A 304 0.03 -18.92 16.10
N GLY A 305 -0.49 -18.74 17.29
CA GLY A 305 -1.84 -18.25 17.47
C GLY A 305 -1.91 -16.73 17.30
N THR A 306 -3.04 -16.26 16.82
CA THR A 306 -3.31 -14.83 16.65
C THR A 306 -4.62 -14.45 17.30
N LEU A 307 -4.62 -13.41 18.11
CA LEU A 307 -5.82 -12.77 18.66
C LEU A 307 -5.86 -11.33 18.16
N VAL A 308 -6.94 -10.93 17.52
CA VAL A 308 -7.12 -9.58 16.99
C VAL A 308 -8.40 -8.99 17.53
N GLU A 309 -8.30 -7.89 18.23
CA GLU A 309 -9.46 -7.14 18.72
C GLU A 309 -10.16 -6.43 17.53
N ARG A 310 -11.48 -6.55 17.45
CA ARG A 310 -12.26 -6.21 16.26
C ARG A 310 -12.40 -4.71 16.00
N SER A 311 -12.56 -3.91 17.04
CA SER A 311 -12.74 -2.45 16.93
C SER A 311 -11.41 -1.74 16.77
N THR A 312 -10.45 -2.02 17.63
CA THR A 312 -9.14 -1.36 17.70
C THR A 312 -8.09 -1.94 16.76
N ARG A 313 -8.32 -3.17 16.24
CA ARG A 313 -7.34 -3.92 15.44
C ARG A 313 -6.07 -4.29 16.23
N PHE A 314 -6.11 -4.19 17.54
CA PHE A 314 -5.01 -4.59 18.41
C PHE A 314 -4.76 -6.07 18.26
N THR A 315 -3.50 -6.45 18.12
CA THR A 315 -3.08 -7.83 17.80
C THR A 315 -2.20 -8.36 18.93
N MET A 316 -2.53 -9.54 19.43
CA MET A 316 -1.66 -10.36 20.28
C MET A 316 -1.25 -11.63 19.52
N LEU A 317 -0.05 -12.10 19.77
CA LEU A 317 0.48 -13.33 19.19
C LEU A 317 0.72 -14.34 20.30
N LEU A 318 0.20 -15.55 20.10
CA LEU A 318 0.29 -16.63 21.06
C LEU A 318 1.48 -17.52 20.71
N HIS A 319 2.37 -17.70 21.67
CA HIS A 319 3.48 -18.64 21.54
C HIS A 319 2.96 -20.06 21.77
N LEU A 320 3.21 -20.94 20.80
CA LEU A 320 2.81 -22.34 20.83
C LEU A 320 4.07 -23.20 20.63
N PRO A 321 4.83 -23.48 21.69
CA PRO A 321 6.04 -24.25 21.60
C PRO A 321 5.70 -25.71 21.28
N ARG A 322 6.65 -26.42 20.67
CA ARG A 322 6.53 -27.87 20.50
C ARG A 322 6.54 -28.54 21.85
N MET A 323 5.71 -29.56 21.99
CA MET A 323 5.66 -30.37 23.23
C MET A 323 6.83 -31.35 23.29
N ASP A 324 7.17 -31.76 24.50
CA ASP A 324 8.20 -32.74 24.75
C ASP A 324 7.95 -34.06 24.01
N GLY A 325 9.02 -34.64 23.46
CA GLY A 325 8.91 -35.84 22.62
C GLY A 325 8.64 -35.61 21.13
N TYR A 326 8.49 -34.37 20.69
CA TYR A 326 8.31 -34.06 19.26
C TYR A 326 9.54 -34.49 18.45
N GLY A 327 9.31 -35.34 17.44
CA GLY A 327 10.36 -35.86 16.55
C GLY A 327 11.17 -37.04 17.15
N ILE A 328 10.94 -37.40 18.41
CA ILE A 328 11.56 -38.54 19.08
C ILE A 328 10.61 -39.75 19.08
N GLN A 329 9.32 -39.48 19.30
CA GLN A 329 8.31 -40.54 19.31
C GLN A 329 7.69 -40.72 17.91
N PRO A 330 7.40 -41.98 17.51
CA PRO A 330 6.69 -42.22 16.26
C PRO A 330 5.31 -41.56 16.30
N SER A 331 4.90 -40.91 15.20
CA SER A 331 3.58 -40.28 15.07
C SER A 331 2.48 -41.31 15.22
N VAL A 332 1.71 -41.23 16.30
CA VAL A 332 0.54 -42.07 16.55
C VAL A 332 -0.71 -41.40 15.96
N LYS A 333 -1.49 -42.14 15.18
CA LYS A 333 -2.63 -41.61 14.41
C LYS A 333 -3.70 -40.85 15.25
N ASN A 334 -3.78 -41.16 16.56
CA ASN A 334 -4.70 -40.52 17.53
C ASN A 334 -3.97 -40.00 18.77
N GLY A 335 -2.63 -39.82 18.71
CA GLY A 335 -1.85 -39.28 19.81
C GLY A 335 -1.98 -37.74 19.94
N PRO A 336 -1.50 -37.17 21.06
CA PRO A 336 -1.50 -35.76 21.26
C PRO A 336 -0.69 -35.04 20.17
N PRO A 337 -1.13 -33.87 19.65
CA PRO A 337 -0.42 -33.13 18.64
C PRO A 337 0.82 -32.45 19.22
N LEU A 338 1.92 -33.19 19.29
CA LEU A 338 3.21 -32.74 19.85
C LEU A 338 3.82 -31.52 19.12
N ALA A 339 3.20 -31.10 18.03
CA ALA A 339 3.57 -29.87 17.32
C ALA A 339 3.22 -28.57 18.10
N GLY A 340 2.57 -28.67 19.26
CA GLY A 340 2.32 -27.55 20.18
C GLY A 340 1.04 -26.75 19.91
N HIS A 341 0.19 -27.18 18.97
CA HIS A 341 -1.09 -26.54 18.70
C HIS A 341 -2.30 -27.44 18.97
N GLY A 342 -2.18 -28.34 19.94
CA GLY A 342 -3.30 -29.11 20.46
C GLY A 342 -4.26 -28.22 21.25
N ALA A 343 -5.48 -28.76 21.51
CA ALA A 343 -6.53 -27.99 22.18
C ALA A 343 -6.10 -27.45 23.56
N GLU A 344 -5.35 -28.22 24.33
CA GLU A 344 -4.83 -27.82 25.63
C GLU A 344 -3.82 -26.69 25.52
N ALA A 345 -2.81 -26.84 24.66
CA ALA A 345 -1.79 -25.80 24.47
C ALA A 345 -2.36 -24.48 23.95
N VAL A 346 -3.36 -24.55 23.04
CA VAL A 346 -4.05 -23.35 22.52
C VAL A 346 -4.91 -22.72 23.61
N ARG A 347 -5.66 -23.52 24.40
CA ARG A 347 -6.43 -23.03 25.55
C ARG A 347 -5.53 -22.28 26.53
N ASP A 348 -4.42 -22.88 26.97
CA ASP A 348 -3.52 -22.31 27.96
C ASP A 348 -2.87 -21.02 27.45
N ALA A 349 -2.46 -20.99 26.19
CA ALA A 349 -1.91 -19.78 25.56
C ALA A 349 -2.95 -18.65 25.45
N ILE A 350 -4.21 -18.96 25.14
CA ILE A 350 -5.29 -17.97 25.11
C ILE A 350 -5.58 -17.48 26.52
N THR A 351 -5.73 -18.41 27.50
CA THR A 351 -6.02 -18.08 28.89
C THR A 351 -4.95 -17.13 29.45
N SER A 352 -3.67 -17.48 29.31
CA SER A 352 -2.57 -16.65 29.81
C SER A 352 -2.56 -15.24 29.20
N SER A 353 -2.94 -15.12 27.92
CA SER A 353 -2.96 -13.81 27.23
C SER A 353 -4.19 -12.98 27.55
N ILE A 354 -5.38 -13.60 27.59
CA ILE A 354 -6.67 -12.91 27.79
C ILE A 354 -6.80 -12.45 29.26
N THR A 355 -6.33 -13.24 30.24
CA THR A 355 -6.44 -12.89 31.65
C THR A 355 -5.61 -11.66 32.04
N THR A 356 -4.63 -11.26 31.26
CA THR A 356 -3.87 -10.01 31.46
C THR A 356 -4.68 -8.76 31.14
N LEU A 357 -5.81 -8.90 30.41
CA LEU A 357 -6.65 -7.79 30.00
C LEU A 357 -7.66 -7.42 31.09
N PRO A 358 -8.10 -6.14 31.16
CA PRO A 358 -9.26 -5.73 31.95
C PRO A 358 -10.52 -6.51 31.57
N GLU A 359 -11.41 -6.74 32.52
CA GLU A 359 -12.62 -7.55 32.32
C GLU A 359 -13.52 -7.04 31.18
N GLN A 360 -13.67 -5.73 31.07
CA GLN A 360 -14.45 -5.09 30.01
C GLN A 360 -13.92 -5.32 28.59
N LEU A 361 -12.66 -5.74 28.46
CA LEU A 361 -12.05 -6.11 27.19
C LEU A 361 -12.00 -7.62 26.94
N ARG A 362 -12.68 -8.42 27.78
CA ARG A 362 -12.79 -9.87 27.68
C ARG A 362 -14.24 -10.33 27.36
N ARG A 363 -14.89 -9.71 26.36
CA ARG A 363 -16.32 -9.94 26.09
C ARG A 363 -16.56 -11.22 25.28
N SER A 364 -15.94 -11.35 24.13
CA SER A 364 -16.10 -12.55 23.29
C SER A 364 -14.86 -12.87 22.46
N LEU A 365 -14.72 -14.15 22.14
CA LEU A 365 -13.73 -14.68 21.20
C LEU A 365 -14.45 -15.43 20.08
N THR A 366 -14.18 -15.03 18.83
CA THR A 366 -14.64 -15.74 17.65
C THR A 366 -13.49 -16.55 17.06
N TRP A 367 -13.67 -17.86 16.89
CA TRP A 367 -12.65 -18.78 16.39
C TRP A 367 -13.16 -19.56 15.18
N ASP A 368 -12.23 -20.16 14.41
CA ASP A 368 -12.63 -21.12 13.38
C ASP A 368 -13.01 -22.46 14.00
N ARG A 369 -13.76 -23.27 13.27
CA ARG A 369 -14.13 -24.63 13.68
C ARG A 369 -12.95 -25.60 13.49
N GLY A 370 -11.91 -25.44 14.26
CA GLY A 370 -10.80 -26.33 14.30
C GLY A 370 -10.81 -27.21 15.55
N LYS A 371 -10.19 -28.38 15.45
CA LYS A 371 -10.03 -29.28 16.63
C LYS A 371 -9.13 -28.67 17.70
N GLU A 372 -8.39 -27.61 17.34
CA GLU A 372 -7.50 -26.85 18.21
C GLU A 372 -8.22 -26.04 19.30
N LEU A 373 -9.53 -25.84 19.19
CA LEU A 373 -10.34 -25.24 20.25
C LEU A 373 -11.40 -26.20 20.80
N ALA A 374 -11.12 -27.50 20.81
CA ALA A 374 -12.04 -28.51 21.36
C ALA A 374 -12.33 -28.32 22.85
N GLN A 375 -11.42 -27.70 23.61
CA GLN A 375 -11.58 -27.35 25.03
C GLN A 375 -12.17 -25.95 25.26
N HIS A 376 -13.09 -25.51 24.40
CA HIS A 376 -13.71 -24.18 24.50
C HIS A 376 -14.57 -23.99 25.76
N VAL A 377 -15.10 -25.05 26.33
CA VAL A 377 -15.89 -25.00 27.57
C VAL A 377 -15.00 -24.65 28.77
N GLU A 378 -13.87 -25.32 28.89
CA GLU A 378 -12.86 -25.04 29.91
C GLU A 378 -12.29 -23.63 29.74
N LEU A 379 -11.98 -23.23 28.52
CA LEU A 379 -11.49 -21.88 28.22
C LEU A 379 -12.52 -20.81 28.66
N ARG A 380 -13.82 -21.05 28.44
CA ARG A 380 -14.90 -20.15 28.89
C ARG A 380 -14.95 -20.08 30.41
N ILE A 381 -14.77 -21.20 31.11
CA ILE A 381 -14.79 -21.24 32.58
C ILE A 381 -13.58 -20.49 33.13
N ASP A 382 -12.40 -20.70 32.55
CA ASP A 382 -11.14 -20.14 33.04
C ASP A 382 -11.03 -18.62 32.80
N THR A 383 -11.61 -18.11 31.71
CA THR A 383 -11.46 -16.72 31.27
C THR A 383 -12.71 -15.86 31.43
N GLY A 384 -13.88 -16.47 31.58
CA GLY A 384 -15.18 -15.77 31.55
C GLY A 384 -15.60 -15.27 30.15
N ILE A 385 -14.80 -15.51 29.10
CA ILE A 385 -15.04 -14.99 27.75
C ILE A 385 -16.09 -15.84 27.01
N ALA A 386 -17.05 -15.20 26.34
CA ALA A 386 -17.99 -15.91 25.48
C ALA A 386 -17.33 -16.35 24.18
N ILE A 387 -17.45 -17.64 23.83
CA ILE A 387 -16.80 -18.21 22.63
C ILE A 387 -17.84 -18.50 21.56
N TYR A 388 -17.55 -18.04 20.33
CA TYR A 388 -18.38 -18.24 19.15
C TYR A 388 -17.56 -18.86 18.01
N PHE A 389 -18.17 -19.76 17.27
CA PHE A 389 -17.56 -20.40 16.11
C PHE A 389 -18.11 -19.82 14.80
N CYS A 390 -17.25 -19.62 13.83
CA CYS A 390 -17.65 -19.15 12.51
C CYS A 390 -18.53 -20.14 11.80
N ASP A 391 -19.49 -19.61 11.02
CA ASP A 391 -20.26 -20.44 10.11
C ASP A 391 -19.37 -21.07 9.05
N PRO A 392 -19.73 -22.27 8.57
CA PRO A 392 -19.01 -22.92 7.50
C PRO A 392 -18.94 -22.03 6.25
N HIS A 393 -17.78 -22.06 5.60
CA HIS A 393 -17.57 -21.30 4.36
C HIS A 393 -17.77 -19.78 4.45
N SER A 394 -17.75 -19.21 5.67
CA SER A 394 -17.98 -17.80 5.94
C SER A 394 -16.71 -17.04 6.38
N PRO A 395 -15.64 -16.99 5.55
CA PRO A 395 -14.37 -16.35 5.91
C PRO A 395 -14.52 -14.84 6.18
N TRP A 396 -15.57 -14.19 5.64
CA TRP A 396 -15.84 -12.77 5.89
C TRP A 396 -16.18 -12.47 7.35
N GLN A 397 -16.60 -13.46 8.12
CA GLN A 397 -16.90 -13.31 9.55
C GLN A 397 -15.64 -13.06 10.40
N ARG A 398 -14.45 -13.40 9.87
CA ARG A 398 -13.13 -13.14 10.48
C ARG A 398 -12.26 -12.25 9.59
N GLY A 399 -12.85 -11.33 8.87
CA GLY A 399 -12.13 -10.45 7.94
C GLY A 399 -11.02 -9.61 8.58
N THR A 400 -11.12 -9.36 9.90
CA THR A 400 -10.07 -8.65 10.66
C THR A 400 -8.83 -9.52 10.80
N ASN A 401 -9.02 -10.78 11.19
CA ASN A 401 -7.92 -11.71 11.39
C ASN A 401 -7.27 -12.12 10.07
N GLU A 402 -8.05 -12.41 9.02
CA GLU A 402 -7.53 -12.74 7.68
C GLU A 402 -6.60 -11.62 7.16
N ASN A 403 -7.00 -10.36 7.33
CA ASN A 403 -6.16 -9.22 6.94
C ASN A 403 -4.87 -9.15 7.77
N THR A 404 -4.96 -9.38 9.09
CA THR A 404 -3.82 -9.38 10.00
C THR A 404 -2.86 -10.53 9.67
N ASN A 405 -3.37 -11.74 9.41
CA ASN A 405 -2.58 -12.89 8.97
C ASN A 405 -1.84 -12.59 7.66
N GLY A 406 -2.47 -11.85 6.74
CA GLY A 406 -1.83 -11.36 5.52
C GLY A 406 -0.64 -10.41 5.80
N LEU A 407 -0.70 -9.62 6.87
CA LEU A 407 0.40 -8.75 7.31
C LEU A 407 1.48 -9.56 8.03
N LEU A 408 1.08 -10.50 8.87
CA LEU A 408 2.00 -11.38 9.61
C LEU A 408 2.88 -12.23 8.68
N ARG A 409 2.40 -12.55 7.47
CA ARG A 409 3.21 -13.24 6.45
C ARG A 409 4.43 -12.45 5.96
N GLN A 410 4.59 -11.20 6.37
CA GLN A 410 5.84 -10.46 6.19
C GLN A 410 6.93 -10.91 7.18
N TYR A 411 6.51 -11.29 8.38
CA TYR A 411 7.36 -11.74 9.49
C TYR A 411 7.49 -13.26 9.48
N PHE A 412 6.42 -13.95 9.19
CA PHE A 412 6.27 -15.41 9.19
C PHE A 412 5.90 -15.90 7.78
N PRO A 413 6.87 -16.01 6.86
CA PRO A 413 6.62 -16.47 5.50
C PRO A 413 6.07 -17.89 5.48
N LYS A 414 5.22 -18.20 4.48
CA LYS A 414 4.76 -19.58 4.27
C LYS A 414 5.96 -20.51 4.01
N GLY A 415 5.93 -21.69 4.60
CA GLY A 415 6.99 -22.68 4.46
C GLY A 415 8.23 -22.41 5.32
N THR A 416 8.07 -21.70 6.42
CA THR A 416 9.08 -21.58 7.49
C THR A 416 8.61 -22.30 8.76
N ASP A 417 9.56 -22.75 9.58
CA ASP A 417 9.29 -23.36 10.87
C ASP A 417 9.03 -22.26 11.91
N LEU A 418 7.81 -22.17 12.38
CA LEU A 418 7.34 -21.11 13.28
C LEU A 418 7.67 -21.41 14.76
N SER A 419 8.00 -22.64 15.11
CA SER A 419 8.38 -23.01 16.49
C SER A 419 9.72 -22.40 16.94
N ARG A 420 10.46 -21.79 16.02
CA ARG A 420 11.74 -21.13 16.31
C ARG A 420 11.59 -19.75 16.92
N HIS A 421 10.39 -19.20 16.87
CA HIS A 421 10.10 -17.85 17.35
C HIS A 421 9.63 -17.89 18.79
N GLY A 422 10.42 -17.34 19.70
CA GLY A 422 10.08 -17.26 21.11
C GLY A 422 9.04 -16.19 21.44
N PRO A 423 8.53 -16.16 22.67
CA PRO A 423 7.49 -15.21 23.09
C PRO A 423 7.94 -13.76 22.94
N GLU A 424 9.20 -13.44 23.18
CA GLU A 424 9.73 -12.07 23.02
C GLU A 424 9.72 -11.59 21.56
N GLU A 425 10.09 -12.47 20.63
CA GLU A 425 10.01 -12.15 19.19
C GLU A 425 8.57 -11.94 18.73
N LEU A 426 7.65 -12.79 19.22
CA LEU A 426 6.22 -12.65 18.91
C LEU A 426 5.66 -11.34 19.47
N ALA A 427 6.05 -10.98 20.70
CA ALA A 427 5.68 -9.69 21.31
C ALA A 427 6.22 -8.49 20.49
N ALA A 428 7.47 -8.57 20.03
CA ALA A 428 8.07 -7.54 19.19
C ALA A 428 7.36 -7.39 17.81
N VAL A 429 6.95 -8.52 17.21
CA VAL A 429 6.15 -8.50 15.97
C VAL A 429 4.76 -7.90 16.21
N ALA A 430 4.09 -8.26 17.32
CA ALA A 430 2.81 -7.70 17.71
C ALA A 430 2.93 -6.18 17.93
N ALA A 431 3.95 -5.71 18.65
CA ALA A 431 4.24 -4.30 18.85
C ALA A 431 4.47 -3.56 17.52
N ALA A 432 5.22 -4.16 16.59
CA ALA A 432 5.44 -3.62 15.25
C ALA A 432 4.14 -3.47 14.46
N LEU A 433 3.19 -4.38 14.57
CA LEU A 433 1.88 -4.29 13.93
C LEU A 433 0.97 -3.27 14.60
N ASN A 434 1.00 -3.22 15.94
CA ASN A 434 0.18 -2.33 16.75
C ASN A 434 0.64 -0.87 16.70
N SER A 435 1.88 -0.62 16.35
CA SER A 435 2.43 0.74 16.13
C SER A 435 2.22 1.28 14.72
N ARG A 436 1.57 0.55 13.80
CA ARG A 436 1.34 1.01 12.42
C ARG A 436 0.00 1.72 12.26
N PRO A 437 -0.04 2.95 11.72
CA PRO A 437 -1.29 3.64 11.43
C PRO A 437 -2.21 2.84 10.51
N ARG A 438 -3.49 2.79 10.82
CA ARG A 438 -4.51 2.07 10.05
C ARG A 438 -5.54 3.03 9.46
N LYS A 439 -5.82 2.87 8.18
CA LYS A 439 -6.82 3.69 7.49
C LYS A 439 -8.21 3.56 8.14
N THR A 440 -8.57 2.36 8.57
CA THR A 440 -9.85 2.06 9.23
C THR A 440 -9.98 2.68 10.63
N LEU A 441 -8.86 3.12 11.22
CA LEU A 441 -8.81 3.80 12.52
C LEU A 441 -8.52 5.31 12.36
N GLY A 442 -8.88 5.91 11.23
CA GLY A 442 -8.57 7.32 10.98
C GLY A 442 -7.07 7.65 11.01
N TRP A 443 -6.24 6.69 10.68
CA TRP A 443 -4.77 6.78 10.70
C TRP A 443 -4.15 6.83 12.12
N GLN A 444 -4.92 6.49 13.13
CA GLN A 444 -4.38 6.14 14.45
C GLN A 444 -3.78 4.73 14.40
N THR A 445 -2.92 4.43 15.37
CA THR A 445 -2.36 3.08 15.53
C THR A 445 -3.29 2.20 16.36
N PRO A 446 -3.29 0.87 16.17
CA PRO A 446 -4.03 -0.05 17.02
C PRO A 446 -3.72 0.15 18.53
N ALA A 447 -2.45 0.37 18.86
CA ALA A 447 -2.04 0.60 20.25
C ALA A 447 -2.68 1.87 20.84
N GLU A 448 -2.70 2.99 20.10
CA GLU A 448 -3.35 4.23 20.57
C GLU A 448 -4.83 4.03 20.85
N VAL A 449 -5.55 3.43 19.90
CA VAL A 449 -7.00 3.21 20.04
C VAL A 449 -7.30 2.22 21.16
N PHE A 450 -6.49 1.16 21.29
CA PHE A 450 -6.64 0.17 22.36
C PHE A 450 -6.37 0.78 23.74
N HIS A 451 -5.29 1.54 23.91
CA HIS A 451 -4.98 2.23 25.17
C HIS A 451 -6.07 3.26 25.53
N HIS A 452 -6.65 3.92 24.54
CA HIS A 452 -7.79 4.80 24.78
C HIS A 452 -8.99 4.02 25.29
N ALA A 453 -9.30 2.88 24.68
CA ALA A 453 -10.39 2.01 25.13
C ALA A 453 -10.18 1.50 26.56
N VAL A 454 -8.94 1.12 26.93
CA VAL A 454 -8.59 0.70 28.31
C VAL A 454 -8.82 1.82 29.32
N ARG A 455 -8.51 3.08 28.96
CA ARG A 455 -8.66 4.23 29.87
C ARG A 455 -10.08 4.77 29.98
N SER A 456 -10.90 4.52 28.97
CA SER A 456 -12.30 5.01 28.91
C SER A 456 -13.29 4.00 29.48
N SER A 457 -12.81 2.83 29.84
CA SER A 457 -13.55 1.74 30.49
C SER A 457 -13.28 1.74 31.98
#